data_5cd88b457ed3503d266e292f86bfd008
#
_entry.id   5cd88b457ed3503d266e292f86bfd008
#
_cell.length_a   1.000
_cell.length_b   1.000
_cell.length_c   1.000
_cell.angle_alpha   90.00
_cell.angle_beta   90.00
_cell.angle_gamma   90.00
#
_symmetry.space_group_name_H-M   'P 1'
#
loop_
_entity.id
_entity.type
_entity.pdbx_description
1 polymer ?
#
loop_
_entity_poly.entity_id
_entity_poly.type
_entity_poly.pdbx_seq_one_letter_code
_entity_poly.pdbx_strand_id
1 'polypeptide(L)'
;QASSSAASDVYKRQREAYDFSNASHHGQLRKSGEPYINHPLSVASILAEMKMDAVSIVAAILHDVVEDTKAAKEDIEKKFGQEIAKIVDGVSKIDKNIKFLSRDEAQAENFSKMMLAMSDDLRVILVKLADRLHNMRTLDCLSKQKKIRIAKELSLIHI
;
A
#
# COMPACT_ATOMS: atom_id res chain seq x y z
N GLN A 1 -22.97 -0.54 24.79
CA GLN A 1 -21.98 -1.61 25.09
C GLN A 1 -21.45 -2.30 23.82
N ALA A 2 -22.27 -2.53 22.78
CA ALA A 2 -21.83 -3.14 21.50
C ALA A 2 -20.83 -2.28 20.73
N SER A 3 -20.96 -0.95 20.73
CA SER A 3 -20.07 -0.03 20.02
C SER A 3 -18.65 0.03 20.63
N SER A 4 -18.53 -0.14 21.95
CA SER A 4 -17.22 -0.14 22.63
C SER A 4 -16.42 -1.41 22.32
N SER A 5 -17.07 -2.57 22.21
CA SER A 5 -16.41 -3.84 21.84
C SER A 5 -15.91 -3.80 20.40
N ALA A 6 -16.72 -3.33 19.45
CA ALA A 6 -16.33 -3.24 18.05
C ALA A 6 -15.15 -2.27 17.82
N ALA A 7 -15.14 -1.13 18.51
CA ALA A 7 -14.01 -0.19 18.44
C ALA A 7 -12.72 -0.79 19.02
N SER A 8 -12.84 -1.56 20.13
CA SER A 8 -11.71 -2.29 20.72
C SER A 8 -11.14 -3.33 19.77
N ASP A 9 -12.00 -4.07 19.05
CA ASP A 9 -11.58 -5.10 18.08
C ASP A 9 -10.89 -4.48 16.85
N VAL A 10 -11.37 -3.34 16.36
CA VAL A 10 -10.74 -2.59 15.27
C VAL A 10 -9.35 -2.12 15.68
N TYR A 11 -9.21 -1.51 16.85
CA TYR A 11 -7.92 -1.06 17.37
C TYR A 11 -6.94 -2.22 17.55
N LYS A 12 -7.39 -3.34 18.11
CA LYS A 12 -6.58 -4.55 18.28
C LYS A 12 -6.06 -5.05 16.92
N ARG A 13 -6.91 -5.10 15.92
CA ARG A 13 -6.56 -5.56 14.57
C ARG A 13 -5.54 -4.64 13.88
N GLN A 14 -5.67 -3.33 14.04
CA GLN A 14 -4.69 -2.35 13.54
C GLN A 14 -3.35 -2.51 14.26
N ARG A 15 -3.35 -2.75 15.56
CA ARG A 15 -2.15 -2.98 16.37
C ARG A 15 -1.44 -4.27 15.93
N GLU A 16 -2.17 -5.35 15.74
CA GLU A 16 -1.62 -6.62 15.24
C GLU A 16 -1.01 -6.46 13.84
N ALA A 17 -1.64 -5.66 12.96
CA ALA A 17 -1.10 -5.35 11.64
C ALA A 17 0.20 -4.54 11.73
N TYR A 18 0.25 -3.55 12.62
CA TYR A 18 1.46 -2.79 12.88
C TYR A 18 2.60 -3.69 13.37
N ASP A 19 2.35 -4.52 14.39
CA ASP A 19 3.36 -5.40 14.97
C ASP A 19 3.89 -6.40 13.92
N PHE A 20 3.01 -6.94 13.07
CA PHE A 20 3.36 -7.85 11.99
C PHE A 20 4.19 -7.15 10.90
N SER A 21 3.77 -5.98 10.44
CA SER A 21 4.48 -5.19 9.43
C SER A 21 5.84 -4.73 9.95
N ASN A 22 5.92 -4.24 11.18
CA ASN A 22 7.16 -3.80 11.81
C ASN A 22 8.17 -4.95 11.98
N ALA A 23 7.70 -6.13 12.39
CA ALA A 23 8.54 -7.32 12.47
C ALA A 23 9.04 -7.78 11.09
N SER A 24 8.17 -7.75 10.07
CA SER A 24 8.51 -8.14 8.69
C SER A 24 9.54 -7.21 8.06
N HIS A 25 9.46 -5.90 8.34
CA HIS A 25 10.40 -4.87 7.86
C HIS A 25 11.56 -4.61 8.83
N HIS A 26 11.80 -5.51 9.79
CA HIS A 26 12.86 -5.31 10.79
C HIS A 26 14.22 -5.03 10.16
N GLY A 27 14.88 -3.94 10.58
CA GLY A 27 16.18 -3.52 10.06
C GLY A 27 16.15 -2.83 8.70
N GLN A 28 14.99 -2.72 8.03
CA GLN A 28 14.87 -1.95 6.80
C GLN A 28 14.75 -0.45 7.09
N LEU A 29 15.47 0.35 6.31
CA LEU A 29 15.42 1.81 6.37
C LEU A 29 14.97 2.37 5.04
N ARG A 30 14.23 3.47 5.08
CA ARG A 30 13.95 4.30 3.90
C ARG A 30 15.20 5.08 3.49
N LYS A 31 15.20 5.67 2.31
CA LYS A 31 16.31 6.51 1.83
C LYS A 31 16.52 7.78 2.67
N SER A 32 15.51 8.19 3.42
CA SER A 32 15.60 9.26 4.43
C SER A 32 16.40 8.84 5.68
N GLY A 33 16.69 7.54 5.86
CA GLY A 33 17.29 6.98 7.07
C GLY A 33 16.28 6.58 8.14
N GLU A 34 15.00 6.82 7.94
CA GLU A 34 13.93 6.46 8.87
C GLU A 34 13.59 4.96 8.80
N PRO A 35 13.09 4.34 9.90
CA PRO A 35 12.55 3.00 9.87
C PRO A 35 11.47 2.84 8.80
N TYR A 36 11.51 1.72 8.07
CA TYR A 36 10.58 1.49 6.95
C TYR A 36 9.11 1.54 7.36
N ILE A 37 8.78 1.08 8.57
CA ILE A 37 7.42 1.05 9.11
C ILE A 37 6.72 2.42 9.10
N ASN A 38 7.47 3.53 9.13
CA ASN A 38 6.89 4.87 9.06
C ASN A 38 6.12 5.12 7.76
N HIS A 39 6.52 4.46 6.66
CA HIS A 39 5.84 4.57 5.38
C HIS A 39 4.44 3.97 5.40
N PRO A 40 4.23 2.67 5.67
CA PRO A 40 2.89 2.11 5.71
C PRO A 40 1.99 2.76 6.76
N LEU A 41 2.54 3.25 7.88
CA LEU A 41 1.76 4.03 8.84
C LEU A 41 1.28 5.36 8.25
N SER A 42 2.13 6.06 7.50
CA SER A 42 1.75 7.32 6.84
C SER A 42 0.68 7.09 5.76
N VAL A 43 0.79 5.99 5.01
CA VAL A 43 -0.24 5.59 4.03
C VAL A 43 -1.57 5.31 4.73
N ALA A 44 -1.55 4.55 5.83
CA ALA A 44 -2.73 4.26 6.64
C ALA A 44 -3.35 5.54 7.23
N SER A 45 -2.52 6.51 7.64
CA SER A 45 -2.97 7.82 8.15
C SER A 45 -3.72 8.61 7.08
N ILE A 46 -3.22 8.63 5.84
CA ILE A 46 -3.89 9.28 4.70
C ILE A 46 -5.28 8.67 4.49
N LEU A 47 -5.40 7.34 4.50
CA LEU A 47 -6.69 6.66 4.36
C LEU A 47 -7.64 6.91 5.54
N ALA A 48 -7.09 7.03 6.76
CA ALA A 48 -7.88 7.38 7.95
C ALA A 48 -8.43 8.82 7.87
N GLU A 49 -7.64 9.79 7.37
CA GLU A 49 -8.09 11.15 7.09
C GLU A 49 -9.22 11.17 6.04
N MET A 50 -9.16 10.28 5.06
CA MET A 50 -10.22 10.06 4.07
C MET A 50 -11.43 9.30 4.62
N LYS A 51 -11.43 8.94 5.91
CA LYS A 51 -12.49 8.18 6.59
C LYS A 51 -12.77 6.81 5.95
N MET A 52 -11.73 6.17 5.45
CA MET A 52 -11.82 4.81 4.92
C MET A 52 -12.08 3.80 6.04
N ASP A 53 -12.61 2.63 5.67
CA ASP A 53 -12.94 1.57 6.60
C ASP A 53 -11.69 0.93 7.26
N ALA A 54 -11.91 0.21 8.35
CA ALA A 54 -10.84 -0.43 9.11
C ALA A 54 -10.06 -1.46 8.27
N VAL A 55 -10.72 -2.14 7.33
CA VAL A 55 -10.10 -3.12 6.43
C VAL A 55 -9.09 -2.43 5.51
N SER A 56 -9.45 -1.30 4.93
CA SER A 56 -8.56 -0.48 4.09
C SER A 56 -7.34 0.02 4.86
N ILE A 57 -7.53 0.47 6.11
CA ILE A 57 -6.45 0.93 6.98
C ILE A 57 -5.48 -0.20 7.31
N VAL A 58 -6.00 -1.38 7.68
CA VAL A 58 -5.17 -2.57 7.96
C VAL A 58 -4.43 -3.02 6.70
N ALA A 59 -5.09 -3.05 5.55
CA ALA A 59 -4.46 -3.36 4.26
C ALA A 59 -3.34 -2.38 3.91
N ALA A 60 -3.51 -1.08 4.22
CA ALA A 60 -2.47 -0.08 4.04
C ALA A 60 -1.24 -0.30 4.93
N ILE A 61 -1.43 -0.73 6.17
CA ILE A 61 -0.31 -1.08 7.07
C ILE A 61 0.49 -2.28 6.53
N LEU A 62 -0.18 -3.17 5.80
CA LEU A 62 0.39 -4.44 5.31
C LEU A 62 0.79 -4.41 3.83
N HIS A 63 0.54 -3.33 3.08
CA HIS A 63 0.57 -3.33 1.61
C HIS A 63 1.93 -3.73 1.01
N ASP A 64 3.04 -3.34 1.64
CA ASP A 64 4.41 -3.62 1.18
C ASP A 64 4.98 -4.94 1.74
N VAL A 65 4.32 -5.58 2.71
CA VAL A 65 4.86 -6.75 3.41
C VAL A 65 5.14 -7.90 2.45
N VAL A 66 4.22 -8.18 1.52
CA VAL A 66 4.37 -9.29 0.55
C VAL A 66 5.41 -8.97 -0.53
N GLU A 67 5.60 -7.69 -0.87
CA GLU A 67 6.53 -7.29 -1.93
C GLU A 67 7.96 -7.16 -1.42
N ASP A 68 8.13 -6.52 -0.28
CA ASP A 68 9.45 -6.09 0.20
C ASP A 68 10.02 -6.99 1.31
N THR A 69 9.30 -8.04 1.70
CA THR A 69 9.75 -8.98 2.75
C THR A 69 9.63 -10.44 2.31
N LYS A 70 9.96 -11.36 3.21
CA LYS A 70 9.83 -12.81 2.99
C LYS A 70 8.44 -13.36 3.36
N ALA A 71 7.53 -12.51 3.86
CA ALA A 71 6.21 -12.94 4.26
C ALA A 71 5.36 -13.31 3.03
N ALA A 72 4.66 -14.42 3.12
CA ALA A 72 3.78 -14.89 2.07
C ALA A 72 2.36 -14.30 2.23
N LYS A 73 1.61 -14.24 1.11
CA LYS A 73 0.20 -13.84 1.12
C LYS A 73 -0.63 -14.70 2.06
N GLU A 74 -0.32 -15.99 2.13
CA GLU A 74 -0.98 -16.97 2.98
C GLU A 74 -0.84 -16.66 4.48
N ASP A 75 0.25 -16.02 4.89
CA ASP A 75 0.46 -15.58 6.27
C ASP A 75 -0.49 -14.42 6.63
N ILE A 76 -0.67 -13.49 5.68
CA ILE A 76 -1.65 -12.40 5.82
C ILE A 76 -3.07 -12.95 5.86
N GLU A 77 -3.40 -13.89 4.95
CA GLU A 77 -4.74 -14.48 4.89
C GLU A 77 -5.11 -15.21 6.20
N LYS A 78 -4.19 -16.01 6.74
CA LYS A 78 -4.38 -16.73 8.01
C LYS A 78 -4.58 -15.79 9.20
N LYS A 79 -3.83 -14.68 9.24
CA LYS A 79 -3.81 -13.80 10.40
C LYS A 79 -4.86 -12.69 10.34
N PHE A 80 -5.09 -12.13 9.15
CA PHE A 80 -5.95 -10.96 8.96
C PHE A 80 -7.20 -11.22 8.12
N GLY A 81 -7.31 -12.42 7.54
CA GLY A 81 -8.47 -12.84 6.73
C GLY A 81 -8.33 -12.56 5.25
N GLN A 82 -9.18 -13.24 4.49
CA GLN A 82 -9.14 -13.26 3.02
C GLN A 82 -9.37 -11.88 2.40
N GLU A 83 -10.23 -11.05 2.99
CA GLU A 83 -10.56 -9.72 2.45
C GLU A 83 -9.32 -8.81 2.44
N ILE A 84 -8.61 -8.72 3.56
CA ILE A 84 -7.38 -7.93 3.66
C ILE A 84 -6.29 -8.51 2.74
N ALA A 85 -6.12 -9.83 2.70
CA ALA A 85 -5.14 -10.48 1.84
C ALA A 85 -5.40 -10.21 0.34
N LYS A 86 -6.66 -10.14 -0.10
CA LYS A 86 -7.02 -9.77 -1.48
C LYS A 86 -6.62 -8.34 -1.82
N ILE A 87 -6.85 -7.38 -0.93
CA ILE A 87 -6.48 -5.99 -1.16
C ILE A 87 -4.96 -5.87 -1.25
N VAL A 88 -4.21 -6.47 -0.31
CA VAL A 88 -2.73 -6.44 -0.31
C VAL A 88 -2.16 -7.10 -1.57
N ASP A 89 -2.69 -8.25 -1.99
CA ASP A 89 -2.29 -8.94 -3.22
C ASP A 89 -2.59 -8.08 -4.47
N GLY A 90 -3.74 -7.41 -4.50
CA GLY A 90 -4.11 -6.49 -5.57
C GLY A 90 -3.12 -5.33 -5.72
N VAL A 91 -2.74 -4.69 -4.61
CA VAL A 91 -1.74 -3.62 -4.59
C VAL A 91 -0.40 -4.11 -5.10
N SER A 92 0.10 -5.26 -4.59
CA SER A 92 1.38 -5.86 -5.01
C SER A 92 1.39 -6.24 -6.49
N LYS A 93 0.28 -6.74 -7.05
CA LYS A 93 0.17 -7.06 -8.48
C LYS A 93 0.25 -5.82 -9.37
N ILE A 94 -0.34 -4.70 -8.96
CA ILE A 94 -0.23 -3.44 -9.69
C ILE A 94 1.24 -3.03 -9.77
N ASP A 95 2.00 -3.11 -8.68
CA ASP A 95 3.42 -2.74 -8.65
C ASP A 95 4.30 -3.62 -9.52
N LYS A 96 4.14 -4.93 -9.46
CA LYS A 96 4.88 -5.88 -10.29
C LYS A 96 4.64 -5.63 -11.77
N ASN A 97 3.39 -5.38 -12.16
CA ASN A 97 3.04 -5.13 -13.55
C ASN A 97 3.65 -3.83 -14.10
N ILE A 98 3.71 -2.77 -13.28
CA ILE A 98 4.33 -1.49 -13.65
C ILE A 98 5.84 -1.64 -13.90
N LYS A 99 6.53 -2.52 -13.19
CA LYS A 99 7.98 -2.73 -13.32
C LYS A 99 8.41 -3.44 -14.61
N PHE A 100 7.52 -4.20 -15.27
CA PHE A 100 7.88 -5.08 -16.41
C PHE A 100 7.59 -4.51 -17.79
N LEU A 101 6.99 -3.34 -17.93
CA LEU A 101 6.55 -2.81 -19.22
C LEU A 101 7.48 -1.74 -19.80
N SER A 102 7.73 -1.82 -21.11
CA SER A 102 8.44 -0.78 -21.86
C SER A 102 7.60 0.50 -22.00
N ARG A 103 8.28 1.64 -22.30
CA ARG A 103 7.73 3.00 -22.06
C ARG A 103 6.43 3.36 -22.78
N ASP A 104 6.13 2.79 -23.93
CA ASP A 104 5.00 3.24 -24.78
C ASP A 104 3.81 2.27 -24.81
N GLU A 105 4.06 0.95 -24.66
CA GLU A 105 3.01 -0.06 -24.48
C GLU A 105 2.47 -0.09 -23.04
N ALA A 106 3.29 0.35 -22.10
CA ALA A 106 3.00 0.37 -20.67
C ALA A 106 1.76 1.22 -20.28
N GLN A 107 1.45 2.27 -21.02
CA GLN A 107 0.41 3.22 -20.62
C GLN A 107 -1.01 2.63 -20.76
N ALA A 108 -1.33 2.07 -21.92
CA ALA A 108 -2.66 1.50 -22.17
C ALA A 108 -2.88 0.22 -21.37
N GLU A 109 -1.84 -0.60 -21.22
CA GLU A 109 -1.91 -1.84 -20.48
C GLU A 109 -1.98 -1.60 -18.96
N ASN A 110 -1.25 -0.62 -18.43
CA ASN A 110 -1.35 -0.19 -17.04
C ASN A 110 -2.72 0.38 -16.70
N PHE A 111 -3.29 1.18 -17.60
CA PHE A 111 -4.65 1.70 -17.43
C PHE A 111 -5.68 0.56 -17.43
N SER A 112 -5.56 -0.39 -18.35
CA SER A 112 -6.46 -1.56 -18.41
C SER A 112 -6.34 -2.44 -17.16
N LYS A 113 -5.11 -2.68 -16.67
CA LYS A 113 -4.87 -3.47 -15.44
C LYS A 113 -5.36 -2.74 -14.19
N MET A 114 -5.19 -1.43 -14.15
CA MET A 114 -5.74 -0.59 -13.08
C MET A 114 -7.28 -0.63 -13.11
N MET A 115 -7.90 -0.51 -14.29
CA MET A 115 -9.36 -0.65 -14.45
C MET A 115 -9.86 -2.05 -14.05
N LEU A 116 -9.11 -3.10 -14.37
CA LEU A 116 -9.45 -4.46 -13.97
C LEU A 116 -9.37 -4.64 -12.45
N ALA A 117 -8.32 -4.10 -11.82
CA ALA A 117 -8.18 -4.10 -10.35
C ALA A 117 -9.30 -3.28 -9.67
N MET A 118 -9.76 -2.19 -10.31
CA MET A 118 -10.91 -1.40 -9.84
C MET A 118 -12.21 -2.19 -9.89
N SER A 119 -12.37 -3.10 -10.87
CA SER A 119 -13.58 -3.92 -10.99
C SER A 119 -13.68 -4.95 -9.86
N ASP A 120 -12.56 -5.38 -9.29
CA ASP A 120 -12.52 -6.33 -8.19
C ASP A 120 -12.72 -5.67 -6.83
N ASP A 121 -11.99 -4.60 -6.53
CA ASP A 121 -12.13 -3.83 -5.28
C ASP A 121 -11.49 -2.44 -5.40
N LEU A 122 -12.33 -1.40 -5.32
CA LEU A 122 -11.89 0.00 -5.40
C LEU A 122 -10.84 0.37 -4.32
N ARG A 123 -10.88 -0.31 -3.17
CA ARG A 123 -9.95 -0.06 -2.06
C ARG A 123 -8.49 -0.31 -2.45
N VAL A 124 -8.22 -1.24 -3.37
CA VAL A 124 -6.88 -1.52 -3.92
C VAL A 124 -6.27 -0.24 -4.50
N ILE A 125 -7.04 0.51 -5.27
CA ILE A 125 -6.57 1.75 -5.89
C ILE A 125 -6.42 2.86 -4.87
N LEU A 126 -7.35 2.97 -3.94
CA LEU A 126 -7.25 3.99 -2.89
C LEU A 126 -6.00 3.80 -2.03
N VAL A 127 -5.66 2.56 -1.65
CA VAL A 127 -4.39 2.23 -0.99
C VAL A 127 -3.20 2.64 -1.87
N LYS A 128 -3.24 2.31 -3.17
CA LYS A 128 -2.16 2.65 -4.10
C LYS A 128 -2.00 4.14 -4.32
N LEU A 129 -3.09 4.90 -4.42
CA LEU A 129 -3.03 6.37 -4.52
C LEU A 129 -2.48 7.00 -3.24
N ALA A 130 -2.86 6.50 -2.07
CA ALA A 130 -2.32 6.96 -0.79
C ALA A 130 -0.82 6.67 -0.67
N ASP A 131 -0.36 5.48 -1.09
CA ASP A 131 1.07 5.15 -1.19
C ASP A 131 1.81 6.14 -2.10
N ARG A 132 1.30 6.36 -3.31
CA ARG A 132 1.87 7.32 -4.26
C ARG A 132 1.91 8.73 -3.71
N LEU A 133 0.84 9.19 -3.06
CA LEU A 133 0.78 10.50 -2.42
C LEU A 133 1.85 10.64 -1.34
N HIS A 134 2.02 9.62 -0.48
CA HIS A 134 3.08 9.65 0.54
C HIS A 134 4.48 9.67 -0.09
N ASN A 135 4.71 8.86 -1.13
CA ASN A 135 5.97 8.87 -1.87
C ASN A 135 6.27 10.25 -2.49
N MET A 136 5.24 10.96 -2.98
CA MET A 136 5.37 12.35 -3.45
C MET A 136 5.76 13.32 -2.34
N ARG A 137 5.13 13.23 -1.18
CA ARG A 137 5.43 14.07 -0.02
C ARG A 137 6.85 13.86 0.52
N THR A 138 7.47 12.73 0.22
CA THR A 138 8.82 12.36 0.67
C THR A 138 9.88 12.40 -0.44
N LEU A 139 9.60 13.10 -1.56
CA LEU A 139 10.53 13.22 -2.71
C LEU A 139 11.82 13.95 -2.38
N ASP A 140 11.83 14.83 -1.39
CA ASP A 140 12.98 15.71 -1.10
C ASP A 140 14.27 14.92 -0.77
N CYS A 141 14.14 13.72 -0.22
CA CYS A 141 15.25 12.82 0.08
C CYS A 141 15.76 12.03 -1.15
N LEU A 142 15.17 12.23 -2.35
CA LEU A 142 15.50 11.45 -3.54
C LEU A 142 16.36 12.25 -4.52
N SER A 143 17.19 11.53 -5.32
CA SER A 143 17.93 12.13 -6.42
C SER A 143 17.01 12.72 -7.48
N LYS A 144 17.48 13.76 -8.20
CA LYS A 144 16.72 14.45 -9.26
C LYS A 144 16.14 13.49 -10.31
N GLN A 145 16.89 12.46 -10.71
CA GLN A 145 16.44 11.46 -11.69
C GLN A 145 15.27 10.62 -11.16
N LYS A 146 15.29 10.28 -9.86
CA LYS A 146 14.19 9.53 -9.22
C LYS A 146 12.94 10.38 -9.03
N LYS A 147 13.10 11.65 -8.67
CA LYS A 147 12.00 12.62 -8.61
C LYS A 147 11.27 12.70 -9.96
N ILE A 148 12.01 12.85 -11.05
CA ILE A 148 11.46 12.91 -12.40
C ILE A 148 10.74 11.60 -12.78
N ARG A 149 11.30 10.44 -12.42
CA ARG A 149 10.67 9.15 -12.71
C ARG A 149 9.33 9.01 -11.99
N ILE A 150 9.29 9.29 -10.68
CA ILE A 150 8.07 9.20 -9.86
C ILE A 150 7.02 10.21 -10.36
N ALA A 151 7.44 11.44 -10.69
CA ALA A 151 6.53 12.45 -11.24
C ALA A 151 5.92 12.00 -12.59
N LYS A 152 6.69 11.36 -13.45
CA LYS A 152 6.20 10.79 -14.72
C LYS A 152 5.23 9.63 -14.49
N GLU A 153 5.55 8.70 -13.58
CA GLU A 153 4.66 7.59 -13.22
C GLU A 153 3.30 8.08 -12.69
N LEU A 154 3.29 9.19 -11.97
CA LEU A 154 2.07 9.82 -11.47
C LEU A 154 1.28 10.58 -12.55
N SER A 155 1.99 11.25 -13.46
CA SER A 155 1.36 11.91 -14.61
C SER A 155 0.55 10.94 -15.47
N LEU A 156 0.95 9.65 -15.51
CA LEU A 156 0.24 8.59 -16.26
C LEU A 156 -1.11 8.22 -15.64
N ILE A 157 -1.31 8.46 -14.35
CA ILE A 157 -2.60 8.21 -13.67
C ILE A 157 -3.58 9.37 -13.94
N HIS A 158 -3.07 10.55 -14.29
CA HIS A 158 -3.88 11.75 -14.52
C HIS A 158 -4.34 11.94 -15.97
N ILE A 159 -3.86 11.12 -16.88
CA ILE A 159 -4.27 11.12 -18.29
C ILE A 159 -5.27 10.01 -18.54
#